data_371455712ac53ba12e1ba530c448397d
#
_entry.id   371455712ac53ba12e1ba530c448397d
#
_cell.length_a   1.000
_cell.length_b   1.000
_cell.length_c   1.000
_cell.angle_alpha   90.00
_cell.angle_beta   90.00
_cell.angle_gamma   90.00
#
_symmetry.space_group_name_H-M   'P 1'
#
loop_
_entity.id
_entity.type
_entity.pdbx_description
1 polymer ?
#
loop_
_entity_poly.entity_id
_entity_poly.type
_entity_poly.pdbx_seq_one_letter_code
_entity_poly.pdbx_strand_id
1 'polypeptide(L)'
;MPDRPAATAFYLTTPIYYVNDAPHIGHAYTTVAGDMITRWHRQRQEDVWFLTGTDEHGQKVMRTAEANGVSPQEWADRLVEGSWKPVLTTLDAANDDFIRTTEPRHLERVQRFIQDLYDRGDIYAGSYEGPYCVGCEEYKLPGDLLAGVGEYEGQQVCPIHSTPVEMVAEQNYFFRMSAYAERLTAHYEANPT
;
A
#
# COMPACT_ATOMS: atom_id res chain seq x y z
N MET A 1 14.97 -39.65 19.35
CA MET A 1 14.77 -39.09 18.00
C MET A 1 15.78 -37.96 17.89
N PRO A 2 16.54 -37.84 16.78
CA PRO A 2 17.45 -36.71 16.66
C PRO A 2 16.67 -35.41 16.69
N ASP A 3 17.19 -34.40 17.40
CA ASP A 3 16.64 -33.06 17.46
C ASP A 3 16.38 -32.55 16.06
N ARG A 4 15.11 -32.34 15.72
CA ARG A 4 14.73 -31.72 14.46
C ARG A 4 15.22 -30.27 14.54
N PRO A 5 16.04 -29.79 13.59
CA PRO A 5 16.41 -28.38 13.58
C PRO A 5 15.13 -27.53 13.58
N ALA A 6 15.16 -26.41 14.31
CA ALA A 6 14.04 -25.48 14.30
C ALA A 6 13.62 -25.19 12.84
N ALA A 7 12.32 -25.28 12.57
CA ALA A 7 11.82 -25.00 11.24
C ALA A 7 12.23 -23.58 10.84
N THR A 8 12.77 -23.42 9.62
CA THR A 8 13.08 -22.10 9.07
C THR A 8 11.78 -21.33 8.90
N ALA A 9 11.69 -20.15 9.49
CA ALA A 9 10.53 -19.30 9.30
C ALA A 9 10.56 -18.62 7.93
N PHE A 10 9.43 -18.63 7.24
CA PHE A 10 9.24 -17.94 5.96
C PHE A 10 7.99 -17.07 6.02
N TYR A 11 8.17 -15.77 5.75
CA TYR A 11 7.09 -14.79 5.74
C TYR A 11 6.92 -14.21 4.34
N LEU A 12 5.69 -14.22 3.84
CA LEU A 12 5.34 -13.71 2.53
C LEU A 12 4.15 -12.77 2.60
N THR A 13 4.22 -11.69 1.85
CA THR A 13 3.09 -10.77 1.66
C THR A 13 2.82 -10.56 0.18
N THR A 14 1.55 -10.34 -0.16
CA THR A 14 1.20 -9.61 -1.40
C THR A 14 1.24 -8.10 -1.13
N PRO A 15 1.23 -7.26 -2.17
CA PRO A 15 0.72 -5.90 -2.01
C PRO A 15 -0.68 -5.93 -1.40
N ILE A 16 -1.01 -4.98 -0.55
CA ILE A 16 -2.39 -4.78 -0.13
C ILE A 16 -3.14 -4.03 -1.24
N TYR A 17 -4.36 -4.46 -1.53
CA TYR A 17 -5.08 -4.04 -2.74
C TYR A 17 -6.01 -2.85 -2.46
N TYR A 18 -6.01 -1.85 -3.33
CA TYR A 18 -6.96 -0.73 -3.25
C TYR A 18 -8.40 -1.18 -3.48
N VAL A 19 -9.30 -0.71 -2.62
CA VAL A 19 -10.74 -1.00 -2.68
C VAL A 19 -11.52 0.07 -3.46
N ASN A 20 -10.95 0.62 -4.51
CA ASN A 20 -11.65 1.53 -5.40
C ASN A 20 -12.56 0.78 -6.40
N ASP A 21 -12.30 -0.49 -6.67
CA ASP A 21 -13.09 -1.36 -7.55
C ASP A 21 -12.96 -2.83 -7.16
N ALA A 22 -13.72 -3.69 -7.84
CA ALA A 22 -13.63 -5.14 -7.70
C ALA A 22 -12.28 -5.69 -8.19
N PRO A 23 -11.83 -6.85 -7.65
CA PRO A 23 -10.59 -7.47 -8.09
C PRO A 23 -10.62 -7.87 -9.58
N HIS A 24 -9.48 -7.76 -10.24
CA HIS A 24 -9.28 -8.17 -11.63
C HIS A 24 -8.16 -9.22 -11.75
N ILE A 25 -7.91 -9.71 -12.96
CA ILE A 25 -6.95 -10.80 -13.22
C ILE A 25 -5.52 -10.50 -12.73
N GLY A 26 -5.11 -9.23 -12.69
CA GLY A 26 -3.80 -8.84 -12.14
C GLY A 26 -3.68 -9.13 -10.64
N HIS A 27 -4.72 -8.89 -9.88
CA HIS A 27 -4.77 -9.23 -8.46
C HIS A 27 -4.76 -10.75 -8.24
N ALA A 28 -5.53 -11.48 -9.05
CA ALA A 28 -5.54 -12.94 -9.03
C ALA A 28 -4.14 -13.51 -9.33
N TYR A 29 -3.43 -12.96 -10.31
CA TYR A 29 -2.06 -13.36 -10.65
C TYR A 29 -1.11 -13.22 -9.45
N THR A 30 -1.11 -12.07 -8.79
CA THR A 30 -0.26 -11.82 -7.62
C THR A 30 -0.60 -12.75 -6.46
N THR A 31 -1.89 -12.96 -6.20
CA THR A 31 -2.38 -13.85 -5.14
C THR A 31 -1.95 -15.31 -5.41
N VAL A 32 -2.14 -15.80 -6.63
CA VAL A 32 -1.76 -17.18 -7.01
C VAL A 32 -0.25 -17.37 -6.94
N ALA A 33 0.54 -16.37 -7.34
CA ALA A 33 2.01 -16.44 -7.21
C ALA A 33 2.44 -16.56 -5.74
N GLY A 34 1.84 -15.76 -4.85
CA GLY A 34 2.07 -15.84 -3.41
C GLY A 34 1.64 -17.18 -2.81
N ASP A 35 0.47 -17.67 -3.22
CA ASP A 35 -0.04 -18.96 -2.79
C ASP A 35 0.87 -20.12 -3.22
N MET A 36 1.34 -20.12 -4.45
CA MET A 36 2.25 -21.14 -4.97
C MET A 36 3.57 -21.19 -4.16
N ILE A 37 4.17 -20.03 -3.88
CA ILE A 37 5.40 -19.94 -3.07
C ILE A 37 5.12 -20.44 -1.65
N THR A 38 4.00 -20.02 -1.05
CA THR A 38 3.57 -20.46 0.28
C THR A 38 3.45 -21.97 0.37
N ARG A 39 2.74 -22.59 -0.58
CA ARG A 39 2.56 -24.05 -0.63
C ARG A 39 3.88 -24.78 -0.83
N TRP A 40 4.79 -24.24 -1.63
CA TRP A 40 6.11 -24.82 -1.85
C TRP A 40 6.93 -24.84 -0.55
N HIS A 41 6.98 -23.74 0.20
CA HIS A 41 7.67 -23.66 1.49
C HIS A 41 7.02 -24.58 2.55
N ARG A 42 5.68 -24.66 2.58
CA ARG A 42 4.97 -25.59 3.48
C ARG A 42 5.27 -27.06 3.18
N GLN A 43 5.40 -27.44 1.89
CA GLN A 43 5.82 -28.81 1.52
C GLN A 43 7.22 -29.14 2.04
N ARG A 44 8.09 -28.17 2.20
CA ARG A 44 9.42 -28.28 2.81
C ARG A 44 9.38 -28.33 4.33
N GLN A 45 8.18 -28.27 4.92
CA GLN A 45 7.97 -28.25 6.37
C GLN A 45 8.57 -27.03 7.07
N GLU A 46 8.65 -25.91 6.36
CA GLU A 46 9.02 -24.61 6.93
C GLU A 46 7.81 -24.01 7.67
N ASP A 47 8.09 -23.12 8.64
CA ASP A 47 7.05 -22.36 9.35
C ASP A 47 6.69 -21.13 8.51
N VAL A 48 5.51 -21.19 7.84
CA VAL A 48 5.14 -20.21 6.83
C VAL A 48 3.96 -19.36 7.30
N TRP A 49 4.09 -18.05 7.14
CA TRP A 49 2.99 -17.10 7.30
C TRP A 49 2.80 -16.30 6.02
N PHE A 50 1.61 -16.38 5.45
CA PHE A 50 1.21 -15.65 4.25
C PHE A 50 0.13 -14.62 4.56
N LEU A 51 0.48 -13.33 4.41
CA LEU A 51 -0.40 -12.19 4.63
C LEU A 51 -0.81 -11.57 3.28
N THR A 52 -2.09 -11.31 3.12
CA THR A 52 -2.65 -10.44 2.09
C THR A 52 -3.62 -9.45 2.73
N GLY A 53 -4.23 -8.55 1.97
CA GLY A 53 -5.18 -7.59 2.55
C GLY A 53 -5.59 -6.49 1.60
N THR A 54 -6.24 -5.47 2.17
CA THR A 54 -6.76 -4.33 1.45
C THR A 54 -6.25 -3.01 2.00
N ASP A 55 -5.96 -2.07 1.08
CA ASP A 55 -5.65 -0.67 1.36
C ASP A 55 -6.93 0.15 1.17
N GLU A 56 -7.45 0.68 2.28
CA GLU A 56 -8.81 1.22 2.35
C GLU A 56 -8.86 2.74 2.55
N HIS A 57 -7.71 3.40 2.51
CA HIS A 57 -7.60 4.84 2.64
C HIS A 57 -7.26 5.49 1.28
N GLY A 58 -7.28 6.84 1.26
CA GLY A 58 -6.88 7.63 0.11
C GLY A 58 -8.03 8.29 -0.64
N GLN A 59 -7.69 9.28 -1.46
CA GLN A 59 -8.68 10.10 -2.17
C GLN A 59 -9.47 9.30 -3.22
N LYS A 60 -8.88 8.27 -3.82
CA LYS A 60 -9.59 7.41 -4.79
C LYS A 60 -10.76 6.68 -4.16
N VAL A 61 -10.54 6.06 -3.00
CA VAL A 61 -11.59 5.35 -2.24
C VAL A 61 -12.68 6.33 -1.83
N MET A 62 -12.31 7.50 -1.31
CA MET A 62 -13.24 8.55 -0.91
C MET A 62 -14.12 9.02 -2.09
N ARG A 63 -13.51 9.40 -3.22
CA ARG A 63 -14.24 9.87 -4.41
C ARG A 63 -15.17 8.79 -4.98
N THR A 64 -14.74 7.53 -4.97
CA THR A 64 -15.58 6.42 -5.45
C THR A 64 -16.76 6.16 -4.51
N ALA A 65 -16.55 6.22 -3.20
CA ALA A 65 -17.61 6.10 -2.22
C ALA A 65 -18.66 7.22 -2.36
N GLU A 66 -18.21 8.48 -2.49
CA GLU A 66 -19.07 9.63 -2.74
C GLU A 66 -19.91 9.48 -4.03
N ALA A 67 -19.29 9.04 -5.13
CA ALA A 67 -19.96 8.78 -6.39
C ALA A 67 -21.04 7.69 -6.28
N ASN A 68 -20.91 6.78 -5.32
CA ASN A 68 -21.87 5.72 -5.03
C ASN A 68 -22.83 6.06 -3.87
N GLY A 69 -22.75 7.28 -3.31
CA GLY A 69 -23.67 7.77 -2.29
C GLY A 69 -23.52 7.08 -0.92
N VAL A 70 -22.34 6.59 -0.60
CA VAL A 70 -22.04 5.88 0.66
C VAL A 70 -20.80 6.46 1.34
N SER A 71 -20.56 6.10 2.61
CA SER A 71 -19.33 6.45 3.29
C SER A 71 -18.13 5.62 2.77
N PRO A 72 -16.89 6.12 2.88
CA PRO A 72 -15.69 5.35 2.52
C PRO A 72 -15.61 3.99 3.22
N GLN A 73 -15.96 3.94 4.50
CA GLN A 73 -15.98 2.69 5.27
C GLN A 73 -17.02 1.70 4.73
N GLU A 74 -18.22 2.15 4.45
CA GLU A 74 -19.28 1.31 3.90
C GLU A 74 -18.92 0.79 2.50
N TRP A 75 -18.28 1.63 1.68
CA TRP A 75 -17.78 1.22 0.38
C TRP A 75 -16.72 0.12 0.51
N ALA A 76 -15.72 0.33 1.37
CA ALA A 76 -14.67 -0.66 1.63
C ALA A 76 -15.26 -1.99 2.15
N ASP A 77 -16.18 -1.93 3.12
CA ASP A 77 -16.85 -3.12 3.68
C ASP A 77 -17.59 -3.91 2.59
N ARG A 78 -18.34 -3.23 1.72
CA ARG A 78 -19.06 -3.86 0.61
C ARG A 78 -18.12 -4.58 -0.36
N LEU A 79 -17.01 -3.95 -0.74
CA LEU A 79 -16.05 -4.55 -1.66
C LEU A 79 -15.26 -5.68 -1.01
N VAL A 80 -14.83 -5.53 0.22
CA VAL A 80 -14.07 -6.57 0.92
C VAL A 80 -14.91 -7.83 1.09
N GLU A 81 -16.12 -7.70 1.63
CA GLU A 81 -16.97 -8.86 1.89
C GLU A 81 -17.62 -9.42 0.61
N GLY A 82 -17.96 -8.56 -0.36
CA GLY A 82 -18.65 -8.97 -1.57
C GLY A 82 -17.76 -9.42 -2.72
N SER A 83 -16.48 -9.07 -2.71
CA SER A 83 -15.57 -9.32 -3.85
C SER A 83 -14.21 -9.82 -3.44
N TRP A 84 -13.49 -9.11 -2.54
CA TRP A 84 -12.09 -9.42 -2.24
C TRP A 84 -11.90 -10.73 -1.49
N LYS A 85 -12.66 -10.97 -0.42
CA LYS A 85 -12.63 -12.26 0.29
C LYS A 85 -13.16 -13.43 -0.55
N PRO A 86 -14.28 -13.27 -1.29
CA PRO A 86 -14.76 -14.32 -2.18
C PRO A 86 -13.77 -14.74 -3.28
N VAL A 87 -12.99 -13.80 -3.84
CA VAL A 87 -11.98 -14.17 -4.85
C VAL A 87 -10.86 -15.01 -4.27
N LEU A 88 -10.41 -14.77 -3.02
CA LEU A 88 -9.43 -15.62 -2.35
C LEU A 88 -9.96 -17.04 -2.19
N THR A 89 -11.22 -17.19 -1.81
CA THR A 89 -11.87 -18.50 -1.72
C THR A 89 -11.96 -19.19 -3.09
N THR A 90 -12.30 -18.44 -4.14
CA THR A 90 -12.38 -18.97 -5.51
C THR A 90 -11.03 -19.45 -6.04
N LEU A 91 -9.95 -18.76 -5.66
CA LEU A 91 -8.58 -19.10 -6.02
C LEU A 91 -7.98 -20.19 -5.12
N ASP A 92 -8.70 -20.66 -4.10
CA ASP A 92 -8.20 -21.58 -3.07
C ASP A 92 -6.89 -21.05 -2.43
N ALA A 93 -6.81 -19.74 -2.20
CA ALA A 93 -5.62 -19.10 -1.65
C ALA A 93 -5.39 -19.52 -0.19
N ALA A 94 -4.19 -19.97 0.11
CA ALA A 94 -3.80 -20.51 1.43
C ALA A 94 -3.18 -19.43 2.33
N ASN A 95 -3.70 -18.18 2.25
CA ASN A 95 -3.28 -17.10 3.14
C ASN A 95 -3.70 -17.37 4.59
N ASP A 96 -2.80 -17.09 5.53
CA ASP A 96 -3.04 -17.26 6.97
C ASP A 96 -3.80 -16.08 7.56
N ASP A 97 -3.64 -14.90 6.96
CA ASP A 97 -4.25 -13.67 7.46
C ASP A 97 -4.67 -12.76 6.31
N PHE A 98 -5.69 -11.94 6.60
CA PHE A 98 -6.17 -10.88 5.74
C PHE A 98 -6.25 -9.60 6.54
N ILE A 99 -5.37 -8.63 6.26
CA ILE A 99 -5.31 -7.36 6.95
C ILE A 99 -6.14 -6.30 6.22
N ARG A 100 -6.88 -5.51 6.97
CA ARG A 100 -7.53 -4.28 6.48
C ARG A 100 -6.87 -3.08 7.14
N THR A 101 -6.53 -2.05 6.37
CA THR A 101 -5.90 -0.85 6.95
C THR A 101 -6.84 -0.07 7.86
N THR A 102 -8.15 -0.34 7.80
CA THR A 102 -9.18 0.22 8.70
C THR A 102 -9.40 -0.60 9.98
N GLU A 103 -8.80 -1.78 10.12
CA GLU A 103 -8.95 -2.61 11.32
C GLU A 103 -8.29 -1.98 12.56
N PRO A 104 -8.90 -2.12 13.75
CA PRO A 104 -8.32 -1.60 15.00
C PRO A 104 -6.88 -2.07 15.23
N ARG A 105 -6.58 -3.35 14.99
CA ARG A 105 -5.23 -3.92 15.17
C ARG A 105 -4.18 -3.25 14.28
N HIS A 106 -4.55 -2.81 13.06
CA HIS A 106 -3.67 -2.07 12.17
C HIS A 106 -3.52 -0.63 12.66
N LEU A 107 -4.62 0.05 12.92
CA LEU A 107 -4.63 1.44 13.39
C LEU A 107 -3.79 1.63 14.65
N GLU A 108 -3.98 0.78 15.66
CA GLU A 108 -3.22 0.83 16.92
C GLU A 108 -1.70 0.67 16.69
N ARG A 109 -1.31 -0.25 15.80
CA ARG A 109 0.11 -0.48 15.48
C ARG A 109 0.72 0.69 14.74
N VAL A 110 0.01 1.23 13.74
CA VAL A 110 0.47 2.39 12.97
C VAL A 110 0.59 3.62 13.88
N GLN A 111 -0.43 3.91 14.69
CA GLN A 111 -0.41 5.03 15.62
C GLN A 111 0.77 4.94 16.58
N ARG A 112 1.00 3.79 17.17
CA ARG A 112 2.14 3.57 18.06
C ARG A 112 3.47 3.76 17.34
N PHE A 113 3.63 3.19 16.17
CA PHE A 113 4.86 3.29 15.38
C PHE A 113 5.16 4.75 14.99
N ILE A 114 4.15 5.48 14.51
CA ILE A 114 4.29 6.89 14.16
C ILE A 114 4.61 7.74 15.39
N GLN A 115 3.96 7.46 16.55
CA GLN A 115 4.24 8.16 17.81
C GLN A 115 5.70 7.94 18.25
N ASP A 116 6.20 6.70 18.18
CA ASP A 116 7.58 6.39 18.52
C ASP A 116 8.58 7.18 17.65
N LEU A 117 8.30 7.35 16.35
CA LEU A 117 9.12 8.15 15.43
C LEU A 117 9.02 9.65 15.73
N TYR A 118 7.84 10.13 16.06
CA TYR A 118 7.63 11.52 16.46
C TYR A 118 8.38 11.88 17.74
N ASP A 119 8.29 11.02 18.76
CA ASP A 119 8.97 11.21 20.05
C ASP A 119 10.51 11.18 19.93
N ARG A 120 11.04 10.49 18.93
CA ARG A 120 12.49 10.50 18.59
C ARG A 120 12.90 11.74 17.80
N GLY A 121 11.95 12.56 17.32
CA GLY A 121 12.21 13.69 16.47
C GLY A 121 12.47 13.35 14.99
N ASP A 122 12.19 12.12 14.58
CA ASP A 122 12.29 11.68 13.19
C ASP A 122 11.14 12.21 12.34
N ILE A 123 10.02 12.54 12.98
CA ILE A 123 8.84 13.17 12.35
C ILE A 123 8.70 14.59 12.87
N TYR A 124 8.39 15.53 11.98
CA TYR A 124 8.19 16.95 12.30
C TYR A 124 7.02 17.54 11.50
N ALA A 125 6.33 18.51 12.09
CA ALA A 125 5.28 19.26 11.41
C ALA A 125 5.87 20.26 10.41
N GLY A 126 5.23 20.37 9.25
CA GLY A 126 5.62 21.31 8.21
C GLY A 126 4.44 21.61 7.28
N SER A 127 4.66 22.49 6.31
CA SER A 127 3.71 22.75 5.23
C SER A 127 4.34 22.48 3.89
N TYR A 128 3.56 21.99 2.97
CA TYR A 128 3.95 21.80 1.58
C TYR A 128 2.85 22.30 0.65
N GLU A 129 3.26 22.93 -0.43
CA GLU A 129 2.35 23.36 -1.50
C GLU A 129 2.99 22.97 -2.83
N GLY A 130 2.20 22.31 -3.69
CA GLY A 130 2.69 21.87 -4.98
C GLY A 130 1.62 21.25 -5.85
N PRO A 131 1.97 20.96 -7.13
CA PRO A 131 1.09 20.28 -8.04
C PRO A 131 0.93 18.81 -7.62
N TYR A 132 -0.30 18.38 -7.37
CA TYR A 132 -0.67 17.05 -6.93
C TYR A 132 -1.41 16.29 -8.03
N CYS A 133 -0.98 15.08 -8.32
CA CYS A 133 -1.67 14.19 -9.23
C CYS A 133 -2.51 13.18 -8.46
N VAL A 134 -3.83 13.29 -8.55
CA VAL A 134 -4.78 12.37 -7.89
C VAL A 134 -4.62 10.93 -8.39
N GLY A 135 -4.30 10.75 -9.68
CA GLY A 135 -4.06 9.43 -10.24
C GLY A 135 -2.84 8.71 -9.68
N CYS A 136 -1.73 9.45 -9.47
CA CYS A 136 -0.51 8.93 -8.83
C CYS A 136 -0.60 8.93 -7.30
N GLU A 137 -1.49 9.74 -6.72
CA GLU A 137 -1.56 10.05 -5.29
C GLU A 137 -0.24 10.62 -4.73
N GLU A 138 0.40 11.51 -5.52
CA GLU A 138 1.67 12.14 -5.17
C GLU A 138 1.80 13.56 -5.71
N TYR A 139 2.63 14.36 -5.04
CA TYR A 139 3.08 15.64 -5.54
C TYR A 139 4.07 15.45 -6.68
N LYS A 140 3.96 16.30 -7.71
CA LYS A 140 4.86 16.32 -8.86
C LYS A 140 5.81 17.50 -8.76
N LEU A 141 7.04 17.31 -9.23
CA LEU A 141 7.93 18.45 -9.39
C LEU A 141 7.46 19.29 -10.60
N PRO A 142 7.50 20.63 -10.51
CA PRO A 142 7.07 21.47 -11.64
C PRO A 142 7.79 21.14 -12.97
N GLY A 143 9.05 20.71 -12.90
CA GLY A 143 9.84 20.33 -14.09
C GLY A 143 9.45 19.00 -14.73
N ASP A 144 8.68 18.17 -14.04
CA ASP A 144 8.24 16.86 -14.53
C ASP A 144 6.87 16.94 -15.23
N LEU A 145 6.19 18.08 -15.12
CA LEU A 145 4.86 18.27 -15.70
C LEU A 145 4.94 18.55 -17.19
N LEU A 146 3.94 18.07 -17.92
CA LEU A 146 3.78 18.31 -19.35
C LEU A 146 2.72 19.41 -19.59
N ALA A 147 2.82 20.08 -20.75
CA ALA A 147 1.74 20.94 -21.22
C ALA A 147 0.56 20.07 -21.69
N GLY A 148 -0.63 20.39 -21.23
CA GLY A 148 -1.85 19.72 -21.66
C GLY A 148 -2.16 20.01 -23.13
N VAL A 149 -2.81 19.05 -23.77
CA VAL A 149 -3.25 19.13 -25.17
C VAL A 149 -4.75 18.84 -25.28
N GLY A 150 -5.38 19.32 -26.34
CA GLY A 150 -6.80 19.09 -26.56
C GLY A 150 -7.68 19.74 -25.48
N GLU A 151 -8.47 18.94 -24.77
CA GLU A 151 -9.37 19.44 -23.70
C GLU A 151 -8.62 20.04 -22.50
N TYR A 152 -7.31 19.74 -22.35
CA TYR A 152 -6.46 20.25 -21.27
C TYR A 152 -5.48 21.36 -21.74
N GLU A 153 -5.69 21.94 -22.93
CA GLU A 153 -4.84 23.00 -23.42
C GLU A 153 -4.73 24.16 -22.44
N GLY A 154 -3.51 24.62 -22.17
CA GLY A 154 -3.23 25.68 -21.18
C GLY A 154 -3.12 25.19 -19.72
N GLN A 155 -3.31 23.92 -19.46
CA GLN A 155 -3.12 23.31 -18.13
C GLN A 155 -1.82 22.52 -18.07
N GLN A 156 -1.29 22.30 -16.86
CA GLN A 156 -0.22 21.35 -16.62
C GLN A 156 -0.81 19.97 -16.29
N VAL A 157 -0.27 18.93 -16.93
CA VAL A 157 -0.76 17.56 -16.78
C VAL A 157 0.34 16.62 -16.27
N CYS A 158 -0.10 15.59 -15.56
CA CYS A 158 0.76 14.50 -15.11
C CYS A 158 1.28 13.69 -16.31
N PRO A 159 2.59 13.41 -16.43
CA PRO A 159 3.14 12.64 -17.54
C PRO A 159 2.64 11.18 -17.59
N ILE A 160 2.20 10.62 -16.46
CA ILE A 160 1.73 9.24 -16.37
C ILE A 160 0.25 9.12 -16.72
N HIS A 161 -0.59 10.02 -16.16
CA HIS A 161 -2.04 9.94 -16.31
C HIS A 161 -2.60 10.85 -17.39
N SER A 162 -1.79 11.80 -17.90
CA SER A 162 -2.21 12.82 -18.89
C SER A 162 -3.44 13.64 -18.45
N THR A 163 -3.67 13.73 -17.14
CA THR A 163 -4.74 14.52 -16.52
C THR A 163 -4.17 15.74 -15.81
N PRO A 164 -4.93 16.83 -15.71
CA PRO A 164 -4.50 18.01 -14.97
C PRO A 164 -4.09 17.70 -13.54
N VAL A 165 -3.07 18.40 -13.06
CA VAL A 165 -2.68 18.38 -11.65
C VAL A 165 -3.41 19.49 -10.88
N GLU A 166 -3.67 19.22 -9.62
CA GLU A 166 -4.33 20.17 -8.69
C GLU A 166 -3.26 20.84 -7.81
N MET A 167 -3.31 22.17 -7.63
CA MET A 167 -2.46 22.81 -6.62
C MET A 167 -3.01 22.53 -5.24
N VAL A 168 -2.26 21.79 -4.46
CA VAL A 168 -2.65 21.39 -3.09
C VAL A 168 -1.66 21.98 -2.11
N ALA A 169 -2.18 22.70 -1.11
CA ALA A 169 -1.43 23.22 0.02
C ALA A 169 -1.95 22.57 1.30
N GLU A 170 -1.07 21.94 2.05
CA GLU A 170 -1.43 21.26 3.28
C GLU A 170 -0.37 21.43 4.37
N GLN A 171 -0.83 21.42 5.62
CA GLN A 171 0.02 21.20 6.77
C GLN A 171 0.05 19.70 7.05
N ASN A 172 1.25 19.14 7.12
CA ASN A 172 1.42 17.70 7.26
C ASN A 172 2.63 17.39 8.15
N TYR A 173 2.81 16.12 8.43
CA TYR A 173 4.00 15.61 9.08
C TYR A 173 4.98 15.06 8.04
N PHE A 174 6.27 15.34 8.25
CA PHE A 174 7.36 14.93 7.37
C PHE A 174 8.32 14.03 8.13
N PHE A 175 8.80 12.98 7.46
CA PHE A 175 9.81 12.09 7.98
C PHE A 175 11.20 12.52 7.51
N ARG A 176 12.19 12.55 8.42
CA ARG A 176 13.58 12.94 8.13
C ARG A 176 14.34 11.82 7.40
N MET A 177 13.86 11.40 6.24
CA MET A 177 14.41 10.27 5.49
C MET A 177 15.90 10.41 5.20
N SER A 178 16.37 11.61 4.85
CA SER A 178 17.78 11.88 4.54
C SER A 178 18.73 11.57 5.70
N ALA A 179 18.29 11.65 6.96
CA ALA A 179 19.10 11.30 8.12
C ALA A 179 19.43 9.80 8.21
N TYR A 180 18.73 8.97 7.43
CA TYR A 180 18.92 7.52 7.39
C TYR A 180 19.77 7.04 6.22
N ALA A 181 20.09 7.89 5.24
CA ALA A 181 20.74 7.50 3.98
C ALA A 181 22.05 6.75 4.20
N GLU A 182 22.97 7.29 4.99
CA GLU A 182 24.26 6.64 5.25
C GLU A 182 24.11 5.29 5.98
N ARG A 183 23.20 5.22 6.97
CA ARG A 183 22.96 3.99 7.72
C ARG A 183 22.34 2.91 6.85
N LEU A 184 21.43 3.26 5.94
CA LEU A 184 20.82 2.34 4.99
C LEU A 184 21.87 1.83 3.99
N THR A 185 22.70 2.72 3.43
CA THR A 185 23.77 2.33 2.52
C THR A 185 24.73 1.34 3.19
N ALA A 186 25.21 1.67 4.38
CA ALA A 186 26.11 0.78 5.13
C ALA A 186 25.45 -0.58 5.47
N HIS A 187 24.15 -0.58 5.77
CA HIS A 187 23.40 -1.82 6.02
C HIS A 187 23.34 -2.72 4.79
N TYR A 188 23.04 -2.18 3.60
CA TYR A 188 23.01 -2.95 2.36
C TYR A 188 24.39 -3.45 1.95
N GLU A 189 25.44 -2.65 2.15
CA GLU A 189 26.83 -3.07 1.89
C GLU A 189 27.28 -4.21 2.81
N ALA A 190 26.85 -4.18 4.08
CA ALA A 190 27.18 -5.22 5.07
C ALA A 190 26.33 -6.50 4.93
N ASN A 191 25.18 -6.43 4.26
CA ASN A 191 24.22 -7.54 4.10
C ASN A 191 23.85 -7.72 2.62
N PRO A 192 24.79 -8.07 1.74
CA PRO A 192 24.48 -8.34 0.34
C PRO A 192 23.58 -9.59 0.23
N THR A 193 22.53 -9.52 -0.59
CA THR A 193 21.63 -10.63 -0.90
C THR A 193 22.21 -11.54 -1.98
#